data_a777badddbabc0ba2a93d5be370d70f3
#
_entry.id   a777badddbabc0ba2a93d5be370d70f3
#
_cell.length_a   1.000
_cell.length_b   1.000
_cell.length_c   1.000
_cell.angle_alpha   90.00
_cell.angle_beta   90.00
_cell.angle_gamma   90.00
#
_symmetry.space_group_name_H-M   'P 1'
#
loop_
_entity.id
_entity.type
_entity.pdbx_description
1 polymer ?
#
loop_
_entity_poly.entity_id
_entity_poly.type
_entity_poly.pdbx_seq_one_letter_code
_entity_poly.pdbx_strand_id
1 'polypeptide(L)'
;MTQKVVLLDLEQNMPTAQLLRDILQHYSTLYLFNCAGRFEYALDDLTELASWMNSAQVVVLDTPEAPHKEFEYAVVVGQLMALLEPDSHVEIISAQDSSDILVQMLQASNISAHLILIQPEDAAQPLHTPKYS
;
A
#
# COMPACT_ATOMS: atom_id res chain seq x y z
N MET A 1 -13.27 -8.05 -16.69
CA MET A 1 -12.25 -8.76 -15.92
C MET A 1 -11.94 -8.00 -14.66
N THR A 2 -11.90 -8.68 -13.52
CA THR A 2 -11.65 -8.03 -12.26
C THR A 2 -10.16 -7.68 -12.13
N GLN A 3 -9.86 -6.42 -11.85
CA GLN A 3 -8.51 -5.98 -11.59
C GLN A 3 -8.24 -6.11 -10.09
N LYS A 4 -7.12 -6.71 -9.74
CA LYS A 4 -6.70 -6.83 -8.35
C LYS A 4 -5.55 -5.87 -8.08
N VAL A 5 -5.70 -5.03 -7.07
CA VAL A 5 -4.67 -4.09 -6.68
C VAL A 5 -4.42 -4.21 -5.18
N VAL A 6 -3.28 -3.73 -4.75
CA VAL A 6 -2.91 -3.72 -3.33
C VAL A 6 -2.77 -2.27 -2.88
N LEU A 7 -3.30 -2.00 -1.72
CA LEU A 7 -3.09 -0.73 -1.03
C LEU A 7 -2.27 -1.03 0.22
N LEU A 8 -1.07 -0.48 0.29
CA LEU A 8 -0.15 -0.77 1.37
C LEU A 8 -0.10 0.40 2.33
N ASP A 9 -0.55 0.17 3.56
CA ASP A 9 -0.58 1.17 4.62
C ASP A 9 0.41 0.74 5.71
N LEU A 10 1.62 1.23 5.61
CA LEU A 10 2.67 0.90 6.59
C LEU A 10 3.21 2.19 7.17
N GLU A 11 2.41 2.80 8.00
CA GLU A 11 2.59 4.18 8.41
C GLU A 11 3.99 4.52 8.91
N GLN A 12 4.58 3.69 9.71
CA GLN A 12 5.89 3.98 10.28
C GLN A 12 6.98 3.03 9.84
N ASN A 13 6.62 2.08 9.01
CA ASN A 13 7.56 1.06 8.56
C ASN A 13 7.63 1.06 7.05
N MET A 14 8.84 1.17 6.52
CA MET A 14 9.02 1.00 5.09
C MET A 14 8.87 -0.47 4.74
N PRO A 15 8.13 -0.79 3.70
CA PRO A 15 8.08 -2.17 3.24
C PRO A 15 9.43 -2.56 2.68
N THR A 16 9.71 -3.85 2.72
CA THR A 16 10.95 -4.34 2.14
C THR A 16 10.83 -4.35 0.63
N ALA A 17 11.95 -4.19 -0.06
CA ALA A 17 11.92 -4.28 -1.51
C ALA A 17 11.43 -5.65 -1.96
N GLN A 18 11.77 -6.70 -1.21
CA GLN A 18 11.31 -8.05 -1.54
C GLN A 18 9.80 -8.18 -1.42
N LEU A 19 9.21 -7.55 -0.39
CA LEU A 19 7.75 -7.55 -0.26
C LEU A 19 7.10 -6.88 -1.46
N LEU A 20 7.65 -5.77 -1.91
CA LEU A 20 7.12 -5.09 -3.09
C LEU A 20 7.21 -5.97 -4.33
N ARG A 21 8.33 -6.66 -4.51
CA ARG A 21 8.48 -7.57 -5.65
C ARG A 21 7.46 -8.69 -5.61
N ASP A 22 7.26 -9.27 -4.42
CA ASP A 22 6.31 -10.36 -4.27
C ASP A 22 4.89 -9.91 -4.59
N ILE A 23 4.52 -8.73 -4.12
CA ILE A 23 3.19 -8.18 -4.40
C ILE A 23 3.01 -7.98 -5.90
N LEU A 24 4.01 -7.41 -6.57
CA LEU A 24 3.90 -7.12 -7.99
C LEU A 24 3.89 -8.35 -8.88
N GLN A 25 4.25 -9.51 -8.33
CA GLN A 25 4.10 -10.77 -9.08
C GLN A 25 2.67 -11.25 -9.14
N HIS A 26 1.80 -10.77 -8.24
CA HIS A 26 0.44 -11.28 -8.12
C HIS A 26 -0.63 -10.25 -8.37
N TYR A 27 -0.27 -8.96 -8.39
CA TYR A 27 -1.23 -7.87 -8.51
C TYR A 27 -0.78 -6.91 -9.60
N SER A 28 -1.75 -6.28 -10.23
CA SER A 28 -1.45 -5.39 -11.35
C SER A 28 -0.85 -4.06 -10.90
N THR A 29 -1.24 -3.56 -9.75
CA THR A 29 -0.78 -2.26 -9.27
C THR A 29 -0.68 -2.28 -7.76
N LEU A 30 0.32 -1.58 -7.26
CA LEU A 30 0.54 -1.40 -5.83
C LEU A 30 0.44 0.09 -5.51
N TYR A 31 -0.48 0.43 -4.62
CA TYR A 31 -0.63 1.79 -4.13
C TYR A 31 -0.02 1.89 -2.75
N LEU A 32 0.82 2.90 -2.54
CA LEU A 32 1.46 3.15 -1.26
C LEU A 32 0.95 4.44 -0.66
N PHE A 33 0.69 4.44 0.64
CA PHE A 33 0.39 5.67 1.33
C PHE A 33 0.96 5.63 2.74
N ASN A 34 1.02 6.79 3.38
CA ASN A 34 1.62 6.96 4.72
C ASN A 34 3.11 6.68 4.76
N CYS A 35 3.80 6.82 3.64
CA CYS A 35 5.24 6.62 3.62
C CYS A 35 6.02 7.88 3.91
N ALA A 36 5.37 9.03 4.03
CA ALA A 36 6.02 10.31 4.28
C ALA A 36 7.14 10.61 3.27
N GLY A 37 7.08 10.00 2.09
CA GLY A 37 8.06 10.25 1.05
C GLY A 37 9.45 9.72 1.34
N ARG A 38 9.60 8.92 2.37
CA ARG A 38 10.91 8.38 2.73
C ARG A 38 11.05 6.94 2.27
N PHE A 39 12.00 6.74 1.37
CA PHE A 39 12.30 5.41 0.86
C PHE A 39 13.78 5.15 1.10
N GLU A 40 14.08 4.44 2.17
CA GLU A 40 15.46 4.20 2.58
C GLU A 40 15.89 2.81 2.13
N TYR A 41 16.14 2.71 0.84
CA TYR A 41 16.58 1.46 0.23
C TYR A 41 17.99 1.60 -0.31
N ALA A 42 18.64 0.48 -0.57
CA ALA A 42 19.89 0.47 -1.31
C ALA A 42 19.67 1.05 -2.72
N LEU A 43 20.72 1.53 -3.35
CA LEU A 43 20.61 2.18 -4.64
C LEU A 43 19.95 1.30 -5.69
N ASP A 44 20.29 0.02 -5.70
CA ASP A 44 19.69 -0.92 -6.68
C ASP A 44 18.19 -1.02 -6.48
N ASP A 45 17.75 -1.07 -5.22
CA ASP A 45 16.33 -1.17 -4.91
C ASP A 45 15.60 0.13 -5.22
N LEU A 46 16.25 1.27 -4.99
CA LEU A 46 15.65 2.57 -5.35
C LEU A 46 15.47 2.69 -6.84
N THR A 47 16.43 2.22 -7.63
CA THR A 47 16.35 2.26 -9.08
C THR A 47 15.19 1.38 -9.56
N GLU A 48 15.04 0.22 -8.96
CA GLU A 48 13.95 -0.68 -9.29
C GLU A 48 12.60 -0.07 -8.94
N LEU A 49 12.50 0.54 -7.76
CA LEU A 49 11.28 1.22 -7.34
C LEU A 49 10.91 2.33 -8.31
N ALA A 50 11.89 3.13 -8.72
CA ALA A 50 11.65 4.20 -9.67
C ALA A 50 11.15 3.65 -11.01
N SER A 51 11.66 2.51 -11.43
CA SER A 51 11.19 1.86 -12.65
C SER A 51 9.72 1.46 -12.53
N TRP A 52 9.34 0.90 -11.40
CA TRP A 52 7.93 0.52 -11.16
C TRP A 52 7.03 1.76 -11.13
N MET A 53 7.50 2.86 -10.57
CA MET A 53 6.73 4.10 -10.53
C MET A 53 6.55 4.68 -11.92
N ASN A 54 7.59 4.62 -12.74
CA ASN A 54 7.51 5.10 -14.12
C ASN A 54 6.54 4.27 -14.97
N SER A 55 6.45 2.98 -14.69
CA SER A 55 5.54 2.10 -15.43
C SER A 55 4.14 2.05 -14.82
N ALA A 56 3.90 2.83 -13.76
CA ALA A 56 2.64 2.87 -13.03
C ALA A 56 2.28 1.55 -12.36
N GLN A 57 3.24 0.69 -12.13
CA GLN A 57 3.03 -0.51 -11.33
C GLN A 57 2.99 -0.18 -9.84
N VAL A 58 3.69 0.88 -9.44
CA VAL A 58 3.65 1.41 -8.08
C VAL A 58 3.22 2.86 -8.14
N VAL A 59 2.22 3.20 -7.37
CA VAL A 59 1.70 4.56 -7.30
C VAL A 59 1.73 5.01 -5.84
N VAL A 60 2.38 6.12 -5.59
CA VAL A 60 2.42 6.70 -4.24
C VAL A 60 1.29 7.70 -4.14
N LEU A 61 0.39 7.48 -3.19
CA LEU A 61 -0.74 8.36 -2.98
C LEU A 61 -0.35 9.43 -1.95
N ASP A 62 -0.58 10.68 -2.32
CA ASP A 62 -0.31 11.79 -1.41
C ASP A 62 -1.43 11.87 -0.39
N THR A 63 -1.06 11.84 0.89
CA THR A 63 -2.03 12.03 1.96
C THR A 63 -1.59 13.22 2.80
N PRO A 64 -2.49 14.18 3.02
CA PRO A 64 -2.14 15.30 3.89
C PRO A 64 -2.09 14.82 5.33
N GLU A 65 -1.20 15.40 6.12
CA GLU A 65 -1.24 15.15 7.54
C GLU A 65 -2.53 15.70 8.10
N ALA A 66 -3.22 14.91 8.90
CA ALA A 66 -4.46 15.32 9.50
C ALA A 66 -4.52 14.80 10.94
N PRO A 67 -5.18 15.53 11.84
CA PRO A 67 -5.30 15.07 13.22
C PRO A 67 -6.14 13.81 13.35
N HIS A 68 -6.98 13.52 12.36
CA HIS A 68 -7.83 12.33 12.38
C HIS A 68 -7.54 11.44 11.20
N LYS A 69 -7.29 10.18 11.49
CA LYS A 69 -7.00 9.20 10.47
C LYS A 69 -8.14 9.04 9.45
N GLU A 70 -9.35 9.21 9.90
CA GLU A 70 -10.50 9.08 9.01
C GLU A 70 -10.41 10.04 7.83
N PHE A 71 -9.90 11.24 8.06
CA PHE A 71 -9.76 12.20 6.98
C PHE A 71 -8.71 11.74 5.98
N GLU A 72 -7.57 11.24 6.48
CA GLU A 72 -6.53 10.71 5.60
C GLU A 72 -7.05 9.56 4.78
N TYR A 73 -7.78 8.65 5.42
CA TYR A 73 -8.35 7.51 4.71
C TYR A 73 -9.37 7.95 3.66
N ALA A 74 -10.17 8.96 3.97
CA ALA A 74 -11.13 9.47 2.99
C ALA A 74 -10.43 10.03 1.76
N VAL A 75 -9.30 10.72 1.95
CA VAL A 75 -8.52 11.23 0.83
C VAL A 75 -7.99 10.07 -0.02
N VAL A 76 -7.48 9.02 0.63
CA VAL A 76 -6.99 7.84 -0.09
C VAL A 76 -8.10 7.20 -0.90
N VAL A 77 -9.28 7.02 -0.29
CA VAL A 77 -10.42 6.42 -0.99
C VAL A 77 -10.83 7.27 -2.18
N GLY A 78 -10.86 8.59 -2.01
CA GLY A 78 -11.18 9.48 -3.13
C GLY A 78 -10.21 9.34 -4.29
N GLN A 79 -8.94 9.23 -3.99
CA GLN A 79 -7.93 9.02 -5.03
C GLN A 79 -8.12 7.67 -5.72
N LEU A 80 -8.40 6.62 -4.96
CA LEU A 80 -8.61 5.31 -5.53
C LEU A 80 -9.85 5.27 -6.40
N MET A 81 -10.91 5.95 -6.00
CA MET A 81 -12.13 6.01 -6.83
C MET A 81 -11.85 6.64 -8.19
N ALA A 82 -10.93 7.58 -8.25
CA ALA A 82 -10.57 8.22 -9.51
C ALA A 82 -9.64 7.34 -10.36
N LEU A 83 -8.90 6.45 -9.75
CA LEU A 83 -7.87 5.67 -10.43
C LEU A 83 -8.32 4.25 -10.78
N LEU A 84 -9.20 3.66 -9.98
CA LEU A 84 -9.58 2.26 -10.15
C LEU A 84 -10.67 2.08 -11.19
N GLU A 85 -10.60 0.96 -11.88
CA GLU A 85 -11.67 0.56 -12.76
C GLU A 85 -12.84 0.00 -11.96
N PRO A 86 -14.07 0.00 -12.54
CA PRO A 86 -15.27 -0.33 -11.77
C PRO A 86 -15.28 -1.69 -11.08
N ASP A 87 -14.64 -2.68 -11.67
CA ASP A 87 -14.66 -4.03 -11.11
C ASP A 87 -13.41 -4.37 -10.31
N SER A 88 -12.72 -3.36 -9.82
CA SER A 88 -11.48 -3.59 -9.10
C SER A 88 -11.73 -4.20 -7.72
N HIS A 89 -10.78 -5.00 -7.28
CA HIS A 89 -10.74 -5.52 -5.92
C HIS A 89 -9.47 -5.03 -5.26
N VAL A 90 -9.60 -4.48 -4.05
CA VAL A 90 -8.48 -3.89 -3.32
C VAL A 90 -8.14 -4.77 -2.13
N GLU A 91 -6.90 -5.25 -2.09
CA GLU A 91 -6.37 -5.90 -0.90
C GLU A 91 -5.59 -4.85 -0.12
N ILE A 92 -6.01 -4.57 1.10
CA ILE A 92 -5.34 -3.61 1.96
C ILE A 92 -4.41 -4.36 2.89
N ILE A 93 -3.13 -4.04 2.82
CA ILE A 93 -2.13 -4.65 3.70
C ILE A 93 -1.70 -3.59 4.70
N SER A 94 -1.89 -3.86 5.97
CA SER A 94 -1.63 -2.89 7.02
C SER A 94 -1.18 -3.57 8.29
N ALA A 95 -0.41 -2.85 9.10
CA ALA A 95 -0.05 -3.28 10.45
C ALA A 95 -0.99 -2.68 11.50
N GLN A 96 -2.00 -1.94 11.08
CA GLN A 96 -2.89 -1.23 12.01
C GLN A 96 -4.33 -1.67 11.85
N ASP A 97 -4.97 -1.98 12.98
CA ASP A 97 -6.38 -2.36 13.00
C ASP A 97 -7.27 -1.26 12.46
N SER A 98 -6.88 0.00 12.68
CA SER A 98 -7.70 1.13 12.25
C SER A 98 -7.90 1.16 10.73
N SER A 99 -7.07 0.46 9.99
CA SER A 99 -7.23 0.39 8.54
C SER A 99 -8.50 -0.33 8.10
N ASP A 100 -9.21 -0.96 9.02
CA ASP A 100 -10.54 -1.50 8.73
C ASP A 100 -11.49 -0.41 8.25
N ILE A 101 -11.27 0.82 8.67
CA ILE A 101 -12.07 1.96 8.21
C ILE A 101 -11.94 2.12 6.69
N LEU A 102 -10.76 1.86 6.14
CA LEU A 102 -10.57 1.90 4.69
C LEU A 102 -11.46 0.89 3.98
N VAL A 103 -11.55 -0.32 4.54
CA VAL A 103 -12.43 -1.34 3.96
C VAL A 103 -13.86 -0.86 3.95
N GLN A 104 -14.32 -0.29 5.07
CA GLN A 104 -15.68 0.19 5.17
C GLN A 104 -15.96 1.31 4.17
N MET A 105 -15.04 2.24 4.03
CA MET A 105 -15.20 3.35 3.08
C MET A 105 -15.22 2.86 1.64
N LEU A 106 -14.35 1.92 1.30
CA LEU A 106 -14.33 1.39 -0.06
C LEU A 106 -15.60 0.61 -0.37
N GLN A 107 -16.06 -0.20 0.57
CA GLN A 107 -17.30 -0.95 0.37
C GLN A 107 -18.50 -0.02 0.25
N ALA A 108 -18.52 1.06 1.00
CA ALA A 108 -19.58 2.06 0.89
C ALA A 108 -19.57 2.76 -0.47
N SER A 109 -18.45 2.72 -1.16
CA SER A 109 -18.29 3.29 -2.50
C SER A 109 -18.42 2.22 -3.59
N ASN A 110 -18.91 1.04 -3.23
CA ASN A 110 -19.11 -0.09 -4.15
C ASN A 110 -17.80 -0.65 -4.70
N ILE A 111 -16.73 -0.54 -3.94
CA ILE A 111 -15.44 -1.12 -4.30
C ILE A 111 -15.21 -2.33 -3.40
N SER A 112 -14.93 -3.48 -3.99
CA SER A 112 -14.62 -4.67 -3.24
C SER A 112 -13.29 -4.49 -2.51
N ALA A 113 -13.24 -4.78 -1.23
CA ALA A 113 -12.03 -4.56 -0.44
C ALA A 113 -11.91 -5.58 0.67
N HIS A 114 -10.68 -5.90 1.03
CA HIS A 114 -10.37 -6.87 2.07
C HIS A 114 -9.11 -6.42 2.79
N LEU A 115 -9.08 -6.55 4.11
CA LEU A 115 -7.95 -6.14 4.92
C LEU A 115 -7.10 -7.35 5.33
N ILE A 116 -5.80 -7.24 5.11
CA ILE A 116 -4.83 -8.21 5.56
C ILE A 116 -3.95 -7.52 6.59
N LEU A 117 -4.01 -7.98 7.84
CA LEU A 117 -3.17 -7.44 8.89
C LEU A 117 -1.86 -8.21 8.95
N ILE A 118 -0.76 -7.48 9.03
CA ILE A 118 0.56 -8.08 9.15
C ILE A 118 1.24 -7.53 10.39
N GLN A 119 2.25 -8.24 10.85
CA GLN A 119 3.06 -7.75 11.96
C GLN A 119 3.98 -6.65 11.45
N PRO A 120 4.18 -5.57 12.22
CA PRO A 120 5.06 -4.50 11.78
C PRO A 120 6.47 -4.97 11.45
N GLU A 121 7.00 -5.92 12.21
CA GLU A 121 8.34 -6.41 11.94
C GLU A 121 8.41 -7.19 10.63
N ASP A 122 7.32 -7.78 10.18
CA ASP A 122 7.30 -8.45 8.88
C ASP A 122 7.39 -7.44 7.75
N ALA A 123 6.78 -6.27 7.94
CA ALA A 123 6.80 -5.24 6.93
C ALA A 123 8.17 -4.62 6.77
N ALA A 124 8.92 -4.48 7.87
CA ALA A 124 10.22 -3.83 7.86
C ALA A 124 11.36 -4.85 7.88
N GLN A 125 11.03 -6.06 7.62
CA GLN A 125 11.89 -7.19 7.90
C GLN A 125 13.30 -7.14 7.34
N PRO A 126 13.54 -6.80 6.11
CA PRO A 126 14.89 -6.98 5.57
C PRO A 126 15.91 -6.06 6.14
N LEU A 127 15.49 -5.08 6.86
CA LEU A 127 16.48 -4.23 7.53
C LEU A 127 17.13 -4.96 8.66
N HIS A 128 16.59 -6.07 9.06
CA HIS A 128 17.13 -6.87 10.12
C HIS A 128 17.80 -8.07 9.55
N THR A 129 18.72 -8.58 10.27
CA THR A 129 19.15 -9.92 10.06
C THR A 129 17.92 -10.77 10.09
N PRO A 130 17.74 -11.59 9.10
CA PRO A 130 16.55 -12.43 9.07
C PRO A 130 16.57 -13.35 10.26
N LYS A 131 15.93 -12.95 11.28
CA LYS A 131 15.90 -13.75 12.50
C LYS A 131 15.13 -15.03 12.31
N TYR A 132 14.50 -15.13 11.19
CA TYR A 132 13.77 -16.35 10.86
C TYR A 132 14.59 -17.30 10.07
N SER A 133 15.71 -16.88 9.64
CA SER A 133 16.53 -17.77 8.85
C SER A 133 17.54 -18.41 9.71
#